data_4cd24027b3a8e0ce2a7ce00ba621c177
#
_entry.id   4cd24027b3a8e0ce2a7ce00ba621c177
#
_cell.length_a   1.000
_cell.length_b   1.000
_cell.length_c   1.000
_cell.angle_alpha   90.00
_cell.angle_beta   90.00
_cell.angle_gamma   90.00
#
_symmetry.space_group_name_H-M   'P 1'
#
loop_
_entity.id
_entity.type
_entity.pdbx_description
1 polymer ?
#
loop_
_entity_poly.entity_id
_entity_poly.type
_entity_poly.pdbx_seq_one_letter_code
_entity_poly.pdbx_strand_id
1 'polypeptide(L)'
;MSSSRASILALGSAATVALVALAWASFAKPLPRLIYNPSNSVPVGWYRVDPMVQQHPSGTSPKPAPLQVGSIVLVRLPAHAAALSAQRGYLPLQVPLLKRVGAVAPQRVCTIGQALRIDGHTVATTLRADRLGRPLDGWLQCRRLRSGEVFLLSVTNPASFDSRNFGPVRIPDVI
;
A
#
# COMPACT_ATOMS: atom_id res chain seq x y z
N MET A 1 -1.32 -52.12 -28.13
CA MET A 1 -1.22 -51.95 -26.66
C MET A 1 -0.18 -50.91 -26.19
N SER A 2 0.74 -50.45 -27.01
CA SER A 2 1.79 -49.46 -26.66
C SER A 2 1.25 -48.01 -26.59
N SER A 3 0.33 -47.62 -27.46
CA SER A 3 -0.20 -46.23 -27.57
C SER A 3 -0.97 -45.78 -26.30
N SER A 4 -1.76 -46.67 -25.70
CA SER A 4 -2.55 -46.33 -24.50
C SER A 4 -1.67 -46.05 -23.26
N ARG A 5 -0.56 -46.74 -23.10
CA ARG A 5 0.37 -46.50 -21.98
C ARG A 5 1.10 -45.16 -22.13
N ALA A 6 1.51 -44.81 -23.35
CA ALA A 6 2.15 -43.54 -23.62
C ALA A 6 1.19 -42.36 -23.35
N SER A 7 -0.08 -42.49 -23.72
CA SER A 7 -1.12 -41.47 -23.46
C SER A 7 -1.40 -41.28 -21.96
N ILE A 8 -1.44 -42.40 -21.19
CA ILE A 8 -1.63 -42.34 -19.72
C ILE A 8 -0.44 -41.64 -19.04
N LEU A 9 0.78 -41.99 -19.46
CA LEU A 9 1.99 -41.34 -18.91
C LEU A 9 2.04 -39.84 -19.25
N ALA A 10 1.67 -39.46 -20.47
CA ALA A 10 1.62 -38.05 -20.88
C ALA A 10 0.57 -37.27 -20.09
N LEU A 11 -0.62 -37.83 -19.87
CA LEU A 11 -1.66 -37.22 -19.06
C LEU A 11 -1.23 -37.08 -17.58
N GLY A 12 -0.61 -38.12 -17.03
CA GLY A 12 -0.07 -38.11 -15.66
C GLY A 12 0.99 -37.02 -15.46
N SER A 13 1.94 -36.89 -16.41
CA SER A 13 2.97 -35.85 -16.33
C SER A 13 2.40 -34.45 -16.47
N ALA A 14 1.43 -34.22 -17.36
CA ALA A 14 0.74 -32.94 -17.52
C ALA A 14 -0.02 -32.55 -16.24
N ALA A 15 -0.73 -33.49 -15.63
CA ALA A 15 -1.44 -33.25 -14.37
C ALA A 15 -0.48 -32.89 -13.22
N THR A 16 0.65 -33.58 -13.12
CA THR A 16 1.67 -33.28 -12.10
C THR A 16 2.26 -31.90 -12.29
N VAL A 17 2.61 -31.51 -13.51
CA VAL A 17 3.12 -30.16 -13.81
C VAL A 17 2.08 -29.10 -13.47
N ALA A 18 0.80 -29.32 -13.79
CA ALA A 18 -0.28 -28.39 -13.47
C ALA A 18 -0.45 -28.23 -11.96
N LEU A 19 -0.41 -29.32 -11.19
CA LEU A 19 -0.51 -29.27 -9.72
C LEU A 19 0.68 -28.56 -9.09
N VAL A 20 1.90 -28.80 -9.58
CA VAL A 20 3.10 -28.09 -9.11
C VAL A 20 3.00 -26.59 -9.42
N ALA A 21 2.55 -26.23 -10.62
CA ALA A 21 2.35 -24.83 -11.01
C ALA A 21 1.29 -24.14 -10.15
N LEU A 22 0.17 -24.81 -9.86
CA LEU A 22 -0.87 -24.29 -8.97
C LEU A 22 -0.37 -24.14 -7.54
N ALA A 23 0.35 -25.11 -7.02
CA ALA A 23 0.98 -25.04 -5.70
C ALA A 23 1.95 -23.84 -5.65
N TRP A 24 2.85 -23.72 -6.63
CA TRP A 24 3.77 -22.58 -6.73
C TRP A 24 3.03 -21.24 -6.78
N ALA A 25 2.00 -21.12 -7.61
CA ALA A 25 1.19 -19.90 -7.71
C ALA A 25 0.47 -19.55 -6.39
N SER A 26 0.13 -20.55 -5.57
CA SER A 26 -0.51 -20.34 -4.27
C SER A 26 0.45 -19.79 -3.21
N PHE A 27 1.73 -20.15 -3.30
CA PHE A 27 2.77 -19.69 -2.36
C PHE A 27 3.54 -18.47 -2.87
N ALA A 28 3.72 -18.34 -4.18
CA ALA A 28 4.31 -17.15 -4.78
C ALA A 28 3.28 -16.02 -4.75
N LYS A 29 3.57 -14.96 -4.00
CA LYS A 29 2.80 -13.70 -3.99
C LYS A 29 3.57 -12.66 -4.81
N PRO A 30 3.52 -12.70 -6.16
CA PRO A 30 4.22 -11.72 -6.96
C PRO A 30 3.65 -10.34 -6.66
N LEU A 31 4.52 -9.32 -6.62
CA LEU A 31 4.08 -7.93 -6.53
C LEU A 31 3.24 -7.60 -7.77
N PRO A 32 2.08 -6.97 -7.60
CA PRO A 32 1.27 -6.55 -8.74
C PRO A 32 2.06 -5.53 -9.56
N ARG A 33 2.22 -5.78 -10.86
CA ARG A 33 2.92 -4.86 -11.77
C ARG A 33 1.98 -3.81 -12.36
N LEU A 34 0.69 -4.12 -12.40
CA LEU A 34 -0.35 -3.24 -12.90
C LEU A 34 -1.54 -3.32 -11.95
N ILE A 35 -2.03 -2.18 -11.49
CA ILE A 35 -3.18 -2.06 -10.61
C ILE A 35 -4.15 -1.02 -11.12
N TYR A 36 -5.44 -1.25 -10.93
CA TYR A 36 -6.48 -0.27 -11.21
C TYR A 36 -6.94 0.37 -9.90
N ASN A 37 -6.94 1.70 -9.87
CA ASN A 37 -7.50 2.47 -8.75
C ASN A 37 -8.90 2.97 -9.09
N PRO A 38 -9.96 2.45 -8.45
CA PRO A 38 -11.32 2.95 -8.64
C PRO A 38 -11.66 4.12 -7.72
N SER A 39 -10.78 4.51 -6.79
CA SER A 39 -11.07 5.48 -5.73
C SER A 39 -10.54 6.87 -6.06
N ASN A 40 -11.18 7.91 -5.47
CA ASN A 40 -10.76 9.31 -5.65
C ASN A 40 -9.62 9.72 -4.69
N SER A 41 -8.95 8.79 -4.04
CA SER A 41 -7.84 9.12 -3.13
C SER A 41 -6.54 9.49 -3.84
N VAL A 42 -6.37 9.00 -5.06
CA VAL A 42 -5.45 9.45 -6.12
C VAL A 42 -6.25 9.42 -7.42
N PRO A 43 -5.79 9.98 -8.54
CA PRO A 43 -6.54 9.92 -9.79
C PRO A 43 -7.02 8.49 -10.13
N VAL A 44 -8.26 8.37 -10.60
CA VAL A 44 -8.81 7.08 -11.04
C VAL A 44 -8.07 6.61 -12.29
N GLY A 45 -7.66 5.35 -12.34
CA GLY A 45 -6.97 4.82 -13.51
C GLY A 45 -6.03 3.65 -13.22
N TRP A 46 -5.29 3.28 -14.25
CA TRP A 46 -4.28 2.23 -14.19
C TRP A 46 -2.92 2.78 -13.74
N TYR A 47 -2.26 2.06 -12.85
CA TYR A 47 -0.94 2.38 -12.34
C TYR A 47 0.00 1.23 -12.54
N ARG A 48 1.18 1.51 -13.11
CA ARG A 48 2.30 0.58 -13.10
C ARG A 48 3.01 0.69 -11.76
N VAL A 49 3.26 -0.46 -11.15
CA VAL A 49 4.02 -0.55 -9.90
C VAL A 49 5.45 -0.92 -10.24
N ASP A 50 6.37 -0.02 -9.95
CA ASP A 50 7.80 -0.27 -10.05
C ASP A 50 8.31 -0.58 -8.63
N PRO A 51 8.79 -1.80 -8.35
CA PRO A 51 9.23 -2.18 -7.01
C PRO A 51 10.32 -1.24 -6.50
N MET A 52 10.20 -0.81 -5.24
CA MET A 52 11.31 -0.13 -4.57
C MET A 52 12.46 -1.12 -4.41
N VAL A 53 13.50 -0.97 -5.21
CA VAL A 53 14.71 -1.78 -5.09
C VAL A 53 15.36 -1.43 -3.75
N GLN A 54 15.26 -2.34 -2.78
CA GLN A 54 16.04 -2.22 -1.56
C GLN A 54 17.51 -2.28 -1.95
N GLN A 55 18.29 -1.31 -1.48
CA GLN A 55 19.72 -1.25 -1.75
C GLN A 55 20.39 -2.55 -1.27
N HIS A 56 20.83 -3.38 -2.20
CA HIS A 56 21.84 -4.38 -1.89
C HIS A 56 23.19 -3.67 -1.75
N PRO A 57 24.05 -4.06 -0.79
CA PRO A 57 25.31 -3.37 -0.53
C PRO A 57 26.37 -3.51 -1.64
N SER A 58 26.10 -4.21 -2.72
CA SER A 58 26.99 -4.33 -3.87
C SER A 58 26.68 -3.26 -4.92
N GLY A 59 27.50 -2.24 -4.95
CA GLY A 59 27.40 -0.96 -5.63
C GLY A 59 27.28 -0.87 -7.16
N THR A 60 26.42 -1.68 -7.80
CA THR A 60 26.25 -1.65 -9.27
C THR A 60 24.79 -1.62 -9.74
N SER A 61 23.81 -1.46 -8.86
CA SER A 61 22.41 -1.31 -9.25
C SER A 61 21.95 0.14 -9.26
N PRO A 62 21.08 0.57 -10.19
CA PRO A 62 20.53 1.92 -10.20
C PRO A 62 19.86 2.21 -8.88
N LYS A 63 20.32 3.24 -8.18
CA LYS A 63 19.78 3.70 -6.91
C LYS A 63 18.32 4.11 -7.12
N PRO A 64 17.34 3.49 -6.44
CA PRO A 64 15.96 3.93 -6.55
C PRO A 64 15.88 5.39 -6.11
N ALA A 65 15.09 6.18 -6.83
CA ALA A 65 14.84 7.55 -6.44
C ALA A 65 14.25 7.58 -5.03
N PRO A 66 14.73 8.44 -4.13
CA PRO A 66 14.15 8.56 -2.80
C PRO A 66 12.68 8.93 -2.91
N LEU A 67 11.85 8.39 -2.02
CA LEU A 67 10.45 8.78 -1.94
C LEU A 67 10.36 10.29 -1.66
N GLN A 68 9.59 10.98 -2.49
CA GLN A 68 9.37 12.42 -2.40
C GLN A 68 7.90 12.72 -2.10
N VAL A 69 7.63 13.89 -1.53
CA VAL A 69 6.28 14.42 -1.41
C VAL A 69 5.66 14.48 -2.81
N GLY A 70 4.45 13.95 -2.94
CA GLY A 70 3.76 13.84 -4.23
C GLY A 70 3.88 12.48 -4.91
N SER A 71 4.87 11.65 -4.58
CA SER A 71 4.98 10.28 -5.12
C SER A 71 3.72 9.48 -4.82
N ILE A 72 3.23 8.72 -5.78
CA ILE A 72 2.14 7.75 -5.58
C ILE A 72 2.77 6.41 -5.26
N VAL A 73 2.37 5.82 -4.15
CA VAL A 73 2.95 4.59 -3.61
C VAL A 73 1.88 3.56 -3.31
N LEU A 74 2.25 2.30 -3.46
CA LEU A 74 1.48 1.15 -3.02
C LEU A 74 2.03 0.68 -1.68
N VAL A 75 1.17 0.56 -0.66
CA VAL A 75 1.62 0.34 0.72
C VAL A 75 0.83 -0.78 1.38
N ARG A 76 1.52 -1.66 2.09
CA ARG A 76 0.89 -2.57 3.04
C ARG A 76 0.51 -1.80 4.29
N LEU A 77 -0.78 -1.86 4.65
CA LEU A 77 -1.25 -1.21 5.86
C LEU A 77 -0.66 -1.87 7.12
N PRO A 78 -0.36 -1.10 8.17
CA PRO A 78 -0.12 -1.66 9.50
C PRO A 78 -1.28 -2.57 9.92
N ALA A 79 -1.00 -3.64 10.67
CA ALA A 79 -1.99 -4.68 10.98
C ALA A 79 -3.30 -4.13 11.56
N HIS A 80 -3.24 -3.18 12.51
CA HIS A 80 -4.41 -2.54 13.10
C HIS A 80 -5.24 -1.75 12.07
N ALA A 81 -4.56 -1.03 11.16
CA ALA A 81 -5.23 -0.25 10.11
C ALA A 81 -5.84 -1.16 9.04
N ALA A 82 -5.17 -2.25 8.69
CA ALA A 82 -5.68 -3.25 7.76
C ALA A 82 -6.94 -3.93 8.31
N ALA A 83 -6.92 -4.33 9.59
CA ALA A 83 -8.07 -4.93 10.27
C ALA A 83 -9.27 -3.97 10.30
N LEU A 84 -9.07 -2.73 10.72
CA LEU A 84 -10.11 -1.70 10.74
C LEU A 84 -10.68 -1.43 9.34
N SER A 85 -9.79 -1.33 8.35
CA SER A 85 -10.16 -1.10 6.95
C SER A 85 -11.04 -2.22 6.40
N ALA A 86 -10.67 -3.47 6.66
CA ALA A 86 -11.43 -4.64 6.24
C ALA A 86 -12.78 -4.73 6.95
N GLN A 87 -12.80 -4.55 8.28
CA GLN A 87 -14.04 -4.56 9.09
C GLN A 87 -15.04 -3.51 8.61
N ARG A 88 -14.57 -2.36 8.17
CA ARG A 88 -15.42 -1.25 7.70
C ARG A 88 -15.73 -1.29 6.20
N GLY A 89 -15.18 -2.25 5.47
CA GLY A 89 -15.38 -2.38 4.04
C GLY A 89 -14.69 -1.30 3.21
N TYR A 90 -13.65 -0.65 3.75
CA TYR A 90 -12.89 0.35 2.98
C TYR A 90 -11.94 -0.32 1.99
N LEU A 91 -11.25 -1.39 2.43
CA LEU A 91 -10.29 -2.15 1.65
C LEU A 91 -10.19 -3.57 2.23
N PRO A 92 -10.18 -4.64 1.42
CA PRO A 92 -9.95 -5.98 1.91
C PRO A 92 -8.60 -6.13 2.61
N LEU A 93 -8.50 -7.03 3.60
CA LEU A 93 -7.38 -7.16 4.53
C LEU A 93 -6.00 -7.27 3.85
N GLN A 94 -5.94 -7.96 2.71
CA GLN A 94 -4.68 -8.25 2.01
C GLN A 94 -4.40 -7.33 0.82
N VAL A 95 -5.31 -6.39 0.54
CA VAL A 95 -5.17 -5.47 -0.59
C VAL A 95 -4.31 -4.28 -0.16
N PRO A 96 -3.19 -4.02 -0.86
CA PRO A 96 -2.37 -2.86 -0.57
C PRO A 96 -3.11 -1.55 -0.87
N LEU A 97 -2.78 -0.52 -0.11
CA LEU A 97 -3.36 0.81 -0.24
C LEU A 97 -2.56 1.66 -1.23
N LEU A 98 -3.22 2.23 -2.24
CA LEU A 98 -2.60 3.20 -3.15
C LEU A 98 -2.83 4.62 -2.64
N LYS A 99 -1.76 5.36 -2.38
CA LYS A 99 -1.82 6.72 -1.81
C LYS A 99 -0.67 7.60 -2.30
N ARG A 100 -0.86 8.91 -2.12
CA ARG A 100 0.18 9.90 -2.34
C ARG A 100 0.98 10.11 -1.06
N VAL A 101 2.28 10.27 -1.18
CA VAL A 101 3.15 10.72 -0.10
C VAL A 101 2.86 12.20 0.17
N GLY A 102 2.35 12.50 1.35
CA GLY A 102 2.05 13.87 1.81
C GLY A 102 3.21 14.50 2.56
N ALA A 103 4.00 13.69 3.29
CA ALA A 103 5.21 14.15 3.95
C ALA A 103 6.24 13.03 4.07
N VAL A 104 7.52 13.41 4.13
CA VAL A 104 8.68 12.54 4.34
C VAL A 104 9.54 13.07 5.50
N ALA A 105 10.37 12.22 6.08
CA ALA A 105 11.32 12.66 7.10
C ALA A 105 12.30 13.72 6.53
N PRO A 106 12.67 14.75 7.29
CA PRO A 106 12.35 15.02 8.72
C PRO A 106 11.17 15.98 8.94
N GLN A 107 10.22 16.10 8.00
CA GLN A 107 9.11 17.03 8.09
C GLN A 107 8.30 16.83 9.38
N ARG A 108 7.79 17.92 9.95
CA ARG A 108 6.91 17.88 11.13
C ARG A 108 5.46 17.76 10.69
N VAL A 109 4.78 16.75 11.21
CA VAL A 109 3.34 16.56 11.00
C VAL A 109 2.62 16.74 12.33
N CYS A 110 1.58 17.57 12.33
CA CYS A 110 0.78 17.91 13.52
C CYS A 110 -0.71 17.86 13.20
N THR A 111 -1.50 17.22 14.06
CA THR A 111 -2.96 17.39 14.08
C THR A 111 -3.33 18.30 15.23
N ILE A 112 -3.92 19.46 14.93
CA ILE A 112 -4.36 20.46 15.90
C ILE A 112 -5.86 20.70 15.69
N GLY A 113 -6.68 20.23 16.63
CA GLY A 113 -8.13 20.16 16.40
C GLY A 113 -8.44 19.23 15.23
N GLN A 114 -9.03 19.80 14.17
CA GLN A 114 -9.27 19.07 12.92
C GLN A 114 -8.28 19.44 11.81
N ALA A 115 -7.36 20.34 12.05
CA ALA A 115 -6.39 20.76 11.04
C ALA A 115 -5.16 19.84 11.06
N LEU A 116 -4.87 19.19 9.94
CA LEU A 116 -3.59 18.53 9.69
C LEU A 116 -2.62 19.57 9.13
N ARG A 117 -1.48 19.71 9.79
CA ARG A 117 -0.41 20.62 9.37
C ARG A 117 0.88 19.86 9.07
N ILE A 118 1.56 20.27 8.01
CA ILE A 118 2.91 19.82 7.67
C ILE A 118 3.82 21.06 7.66
N ASP A 119 4.86 21.02 8.48
CA ASP A 119 5.81 22.14 8.69
C ASP A 119 5.11 23.48 8.98
N GLY A 120 4.00 23.41 9.77
CA GLY A 120 3.21 24.59 10.15
C GLY A 120 2.08 24.97 9.18
N HIS A 121 2.11 24.50 7.94
CA HIS A 121 1.10 24.80 6.93
C HIS A 121 -0.07 23.82 7.00
N THR A 122 -1.31 24.32 7.06
CA THR A 122 -2.51 23.46 7.01
C THR A 122 -2.65 22.88 5.62
N VAL A 123 -2.65 21.53 5.52
CA VAL A 123 -2.70 20.80 4.25
C VAL A 123 -3.98 19.98 4.06
N ALA A 124 -4.68 19.65 5.14
CA ALA A 124 -5.91 18.88 5.09
C ALA A 124 -6.71 19.02 6.39
N THR A 125 -7.92 18.48 6.37
CA THR A 125 -8.80 18.36 7.54
C THR A 125 -8.96 16.90 7.91
N THR A 126 -8.98 16.60 9.21
CA THR A 126 -9.34 15.28 9.75
C THR A 126 -10.83 15.21 10.03
N LEU A 127 -11.44 14.08 9.72
CA LEU A 127 -12.84 13.82 10.02
C LEU A 127 -12.98 13.01 11.30
N ARG A 128 -14.02 13.30 12.09
CA ARG A 128 -14.34 12.54 13.32
C ARG A 128 -15.14 11.27 13.05
N ALA A 129 -15.75 11.18 11.88
CA ALA A 129 -16.54 10.04 11.46
C ALA A 129 -16.38 9.78 9.96
N ASP A 130 -16.61 8.54 9.58
CA ASP A 130 -16.67 8.15 8.17
C ASP A 130 -18.01 8.53 7.51
N ARG A 131 -18.17 8.17 6.23
CA ARG A 131 -19.39 8.47 5.47
C ARG A 131 -20.66 7.80 6.00
N LEU A 132 -20.51 6.79 6.85
CA LEU A 132 -21.62 6.09 7.51
C LEU A 132 -21.84 6.57 8.95
N GLY A 133 -21.19 7.66 9.36
CA GLY A 133 -21.30 8.23 10.71
C GLY A 133 -20.54 7.45 11.78
N ARG A 134 -19.73 6.44 11.43
CA ARG A 134 -18.97 5.64 12.39
C ARG A 134 -17.73 6.42 12.85
N PRO A 135 -17.45 6.47 14.17
CA PRO A 135 -16.30 7.22 14.68
C PRO A 135 -14.98 6.79 14.03
N LEU A 136 -14.14 7.76 13.70
CA LEU A 136 -12.77 7.54 13.21
C LEU A 136 -11.79 7.97 14.28
N ASP A 137 -10.92 7.03 14.67
CA ASP A 137 -9.74 7.36 15.46
C ASP A 137 -8.77 8.14 14.59
N GLY A 138 -8.46 9.37 15.01
CA GLY A 138 -7.51 10.21 14.30
C GLY A 138 -6.09 10.03 14.85
N TRP A 139 -5.10 10.25 14.01
CA TRP A 139 -3.72 10.40 14.44
C TRP A 139 -3.54 11.79 15.05
N LEU A 140 -3.69 11.88 16.38
CA LEU A 140 -3.71 13.14 17.15
C LEU A 140 -2.34 13.49 17.73
N GLN A 141 -1.28 13.36 16.93
CA GLN A 141 0.09 13.66 17.36
C GLN A 141 0.64 14.90 16.68
N CYS A 142 1.72 15.46 17.25
CA CYS A 142 2.50 16.53 16.65
C CYS A 142 3.97 16.20 16.82
N ARG A 143 4.61 15.68 15.77
CA ARG A 143 6.03 15.31 15.81
C ARG A 143 6.71 15.36 14.45
N ARG A 144 8.02 15.36 14.45
CA ARG A 144 8.79 15.10 13.23
C ARG A 144 8.66 13.63 12.83
N LEU A 145 8.59 13.38 11.54
CA LEU A 145 8.71 12.04 10.99
C LEU A 145 10.13 11.53 11.25
N ARG A 146 10.23 10.27 11.67
CA ARG A 146 11.51 9.59 11.89
C ARG A 146 12.10 9.17 10.55
N SER A 147 13.41 8.95 10.51
CA SER A 147 14.05 8.35 9.34
C SER A 147 13.33 7.03 8.98
N GLY A 148 13.03 6.86 7.70
CA GLY A 148 12.29 5.68 7.22
C GLY A 148 10.77 5.73 7.40
N GLU A 149 10.19 6.86 7.86
CA GLU A 149 8.73 7.08 7.91
C GLU A 149 8.27 7.98 6.76
N VAL A 150 7.08 7.70 6.25
CA VAL A 150 6.35 8.56 5.32
C VAL A 150 4.90 8.73 5.80
N PHE A 151 4.32 9.90 5.52
CA PHE A 151 2.94 10.21 5.84
C PHE A 151 2.12 10.23 4.55
N LEU A 152 1.12 9.38 4.47
CA LEU A 152 0.27 9.20 3.29
C LEU A 152 -0.95 10.09 3.40
N LEU A 153 -1.28 10.81 2.33
CA LEU A 153 -2.35 11.79 2.37
C LEU A 153 -3.09 11.88 1.02
N SER A 154 -4.40 11.86 1.06
CA SER A 154 -5.23 12.33 -0.04
C SER A 154 -5.67 13.76 0.23
N VAL A 155 -5.15 14.70 -0.56
CA VAL A 155 -5.55 16.12 -0.46
C VAL A 155 -6.87 16.40 -1.16
N THR A 156 -7.27 15.55 -2.10
CA THR A 156 -8.49 15.70 -2.91
C THR A 156 -9.72 15.06 -2.29
N ASN A 157 -9.55 14.13 -1.36
CA ASN A 157 -10.64 13.40 -0.71
C ASN A 157 -10.51 13.47 0.82
N PRO A 158 -11.23 14.36 1.48
CA PRO A 158 -11.21 14.48 2.95
C PRO A 158 -11.63 13.20 3.67
N ALA A 159 -12.53 12.41 3.08
CA ALA A 159 -13.02 11.14 3.63
C ALA A 159 -12.11 9.94 3.30
N SER A 160 -10.93 10.18 2.76
CA SER A 160 -9.97 9.11 2.47
C SER A 160 -9.42 8.51 3.76
N PHE A 161 -9.39 7.17 3.82
CA PHE A 161 -8.68 6.44 4.87
C PHE A 161 -7.19 6.46 4.56
N ASP A 162 -6.41 7.22 5.33
CA ASP A 162 -4.98 7.45 5.13
C ASP A 162 -4.27 7.74 6.47
N SER A 163 -3.06 8.27 6.43
CA SER A 163 -2.28 8.51 7.65
C SER A 163 -2.92 9.48 8.63
N ARG A 164 -3.95 10.21 8.26
CA ARG A 164 -4.78 10.97 9.21
C ARG A 164 -5.47 10.07 10.23
N ASN A 165 -5.70 8.80 9.87
CA ASN A 165 -6.36 7.81 10.72
C ASN A 165 -5.36 6.89 11.41
N PHE A 166 -4.36 6.36 10.70
CA PHE A 166 -3.47 5.32 11.21
C PHE A 166 -2.02 5.79 11.47
N GLY A 167 -1.71 7.05 11.14
CA GLY A 167 -0.38 7.61 11.33
C GLY A 167 0.61 7.29 10.22
N PRO A 168 1.89 7.64 10.41
CA PRO A 168 2.94 7.36 9.45
C PRO A 168 3.13 5.86 9.21
N VAL A 169 3.54 5.50 8.02
CA VAL A 169 3.96 4.14 7.64
C VAL A 169 5.46 4.10 7.42
N ARG A 170 6.05 2.91 7.52
CA ARG A 170 7.49 2.73 7.30
C ARG A 170 7.79 2.49 5.83
N ILE A 171 8.92 2.97 5.36
CA ILE A 171 9.39 2.74 3.97
C ILE A 171 9.44 1.24 3.61
N PRO A 172 9.85 0.29 4.49
CA PRO A 172 9.77 -1.14 4.17
C PRO A 172 8.36 -1.69 3.90
N ASP A 173 7.31 -0.98 4.32
CA ASP A 173 5.93 -1.36 4.04
C ASP A 173 5.44 -0.83 2.66
N VAL A 174 6.24 0.02 2.00
CA VAL A 174 6.03 0.50 0.62
C VAL A 174 6.52 -0.56 -0.36
N ILE A 175 5.71 -0.84 -1.37
CA ILE A 175 5.96 -1.87 -2.38
C ILE A 175 6.63 -1.27 -3.60
#